data_de4e876d029754b68446012cab23cc2f
#
_entry.id   de4e876d029754b68446012cab23cc2f
#
_cell.length_a   1.000
_cell.length_b   1.000
_cell.length_c   1.000
_cell.angle_alpha   90.00
_cell.angle_beta   90.00
_cell.angle_gamma   90.00
#
_symmetry.space_group_name_H-M   'P 1'
#
loop_
_entity.id
_entity.type
_entity.pdbx_description
1 polymer ?
#
loop_
_entity_poly.entity_id
_entity_poly.type
_entity_poly.pdbx_seq_one_letter_code
_entity_poly.pdbx_strand_id
1 'polypeptide(L)'
;MVKMGYSFPDDVLEHIFSFITSDKDRNVVSLVCKSWYEIERWCRRRIFVGNCYAVSPGMVIRRFPDVRSVELKGKPHFADFNLVPDGWGGYVYPWIAEFSRAYPWLEEIRLKRMVVTDESLELISKSFKSFKVLVLSSCEGFSTDGLAAIAANCRNLRELDLQESEVEDLSGHWLSHFPDTFTSLESINMACLGSELSTLLHRAPQLVELGTGAYSAEVRPDTYSRLAEAFSCCKKLKGLSGFWDVVPSYLPAVYSVCSRLTSLNLSYSSIRSPDITKIISECRNLQRLWVLDYIEDTGLYALSISCKDLEELRVFPSDPYVGDANVSLTERGLVSVCRGCPKLQSVLYFCRQMSNSALFAIARNRPNLTCFRLCIIEPQAPDYLTFEPLDAGFGAIVEHCKELRRLSLSGFLTDRVFEYIGTHAKRLEMLSIAFAGDSDLGLHSVLSGCDSLRKLEIRDCPFGDKALLANVAKLETMRSLWMSSCSVSFGACKLLSQMMPRLNVEVIDERDCSDSKADGCLVEKLYVYRTVAGPRIDMPDFIWTMDQDRAYRSRNRLSD
;
A
#
# COMPACT_ATOMS: atom_id res chain seq x y z
N MET A 1 45.96 28.58 -9.30
CA MET A 1 45.43 27.45 -10.09
C MET A 1 43.92 27.49 -10.06
N VAL A 2 43.31 28.07 -11.10
CA VAL A 2 41.86 28.06 -11.30
C VAL A 2 41.51 26.63 -11.73
N LYS A 3 40.82 25.85 -10.90
CA LYS A 3 40.23 24.58 -11.34
C LYS A 3 39.14 24.93 -12.35
N MET A 4 39.45 24.74 -13.65
CA MET A 4 38.40 24.66 -14.67
C MET A 4 37.54 23.44 -14.33
N GLY A 5 36.44 23.66 -13.65
CA GLY A 5 35.40 22.66 -13.49
C GLY A 5 34.72 22.51 -14.85
N TYR A 6 34.87 21.36 -15.50
CA TYR A 6 34.04 21.00 -16.64
C TYR A 6 32.57 20.97 -16.16
N SER A 7 31.82 22.02 -16.46
CA SER A 7 30.39 22.03 -16.28
C SER A 7 29.78 21.49 -17.58
N PHE A 8 29.01 20.41 -17.48
CA PHE A 8 28.19 19.97 -18.60
C PHE A 8 27.15 21.07 -18.90
N PRO A 9 26.81 21.32 -20.18
CA PRO A 9 25.68 22.17 -20.53
C PRO A 9 24.39 21.69 -19.88
N ASP A 10 23.51 22.61 -19.50
CA ASP A 10 22.26 22.28 -18.79
C ASP A 10 21.38 21.31 -19.58
N ASP A 11 21.29 21.46 -20.90
CA ASP A 11 20.55 20.58 -21.80
C ASP A 11 21.05 19.13 -21.76
N VAL A 12 22.39 18.93 -21.65
CA VAL A 12 22.99 17.61 -21.54
C VAL A 12 22.65 16.97 -20.19
N LEU A 13 22.68 17.76 -19.11
CA LEU A 13 22.31 17.27 -17.78
C LEU A 13 20.81 16.98 -17.70
N GLU A 14 19.96 17.80 -18.30
CA GLU A 14 18.52 17.55 -18.40
C GLU A 14 18.26 16.21 -19.10
N HIS A 15 18.92 15.99 -20.23
CA HIS A 15 18.81 14.74 -20.99
C HIS A 15 19.28 13.54 -20.16
N ILE A 16 20.42 13.64 -19.48
CA ILE A 16 20.93 12.57 -18.60
C ILE A 16 19.91 12.30 -17.47
N PHE A 17 19.38 13.34 -16.83
CA PHE A 17 18.43 13.18 -15.73
C PHE A 17 17.11 12.56 -16.21
N SER A 18 16.72 12.72 -17.46
CA SER A 18 15.51 12.09 -18.01
C SER A 18 15.58 10.55 -17.99
N PHE A 19 16.77 9.96 -18.02
CA PHE A 19 16.97 8.51 -17.91
C PHE A 19 16.95 7.99 -16.48
N ILE A 20 17.04 8.86 -15.47
CA ILE A 20 16.96 8.45 -14.07
C ILE A 20 15.50 8.25 -13.70
N THR A 21 15.05 7.02 -13.65
CA THR A 21 13.65 6.65 -13.34
C THR A 21 13.39 6.51 -11.84
N SER A 22 14.44 6.25 -11.05
CA SER A 22 14.35 6.08 -9.59
C SER A 22 14.21 7.43 -8.90
N ASP A 23 13.13 7.62 -8.12
CA ASP A 23 12.95 8.82 -7.30
C ASP A 23 14.04 8.99 -6.25
N LYS A 24 14.60 7.86 -5.73
CA LYS A 24 15.70 7.88 -4.77
C LYS A 24 16.96 8.48 -5.39
N ASP A 25 17.31 8.05 -6.59
CA ASP A 25 18.49 8.54 -7.29
C ASP A 25 18.33 9.99 -7.74
N ARG A 26 17.13 10.38 -8.20
CA ARG A 26 16.81 11.79 -8.48
C ARG A 26 16.95 12.69 -7.26
N ASN A 27 16.53 12.21 -6.09
CA ASN A 27 16.69 12.96 -4.85
C ASN A 27 18.17 13.15 -4.50
N VAL A 28 19.03 12.15 -4.75
CA VAL A 28 20.48 12.25 -4.54
C VAL A 28 21.11 13.24 -5.54
N VAL A 29 20.70 13.19 -6.80
CA VAL A 29 21.14 14.14 -7.85
C VAL A 29 20.92 15.59 -7.42
N SER A 30 19.77 15.89 -6.83
CA SER A 30 19.45 17.26 -6.38
C SER A 30 20.32 17.76 -5.21
N LEU A 31 21.09 16.88 -4.56
CA LEU A 31 21.98 17.23 -3.45
C LEU A 31 23.44 17.45 -3.86
N VAL A 32 23.78 17.21 -5.14
CA VAL A 32 25.16 17.29 -5.62
C VAL A 32 25.67 18.73 -5.64
N CYS A 33 24.93 19.65 -6.27
CA CYS A 33 25.26 21.09 -6.30
C CYS A 33 24.03 21.94 -6.68
N LYS A 34 24.13 23.26 -6.58
CA LYS A 34 23.03 24.18 -6.89
C LYS A 34 22.56 24.08 -8.36
N SER A 35 23.47 23.94 -9.31
CA SER A 35 23.11 23.77 -10.73
C SER A 35 22.30 22.49 -10.94
N TRP A 36 22.76 21.37 -10.40
CA TRP A 36 22.05 20.09 -10.48
C TRP A 36 20.68 20.13 -9.78
N TYR A 37 20.60 20.85 -8.65
CA TYR A 37 19.35 21.08 -7.95
C TYR A 37 18.33 21.83 -8.82
N GLU A 38 18.75 22.91 -9.52
CA GLU A 38 17.87 23.70 -10.38
C GLU A 38 17.45 22.91 -11.61
N ILE A 39 18.38 22.21 -12.28
CA ILE A 39 18.07 21.39 -13.46
C ILE A 39 17.08 20.27 -13.06
N GLU A 40 17.37 19.55 -11.98
CA GLU A 40 16.50 18.48 -11.50
C GLU A 40 15.11 18.99 -11.15
N ARG A 41 14.99 20.18 -10.57
CA ARG A 41 13.76 20.87 -10.26
C ARG A 41 12.86 21.07 -11.48
N TRP A 42 13.44 21.47 -12.60
CA TRP A 42 12.71 21.71 -13.86
C TRP A 42 12.45 20.44 -14.67
N CYS A 43 13.33 19.44 -14.58
CA CYS A 43 13.16 18.18 -15.32
C CYS A 43 12.25 17.17 -14.62
N ARG A 44 11.89 17.37 -13.35
CA ARG A 44 11.07 16.41 -12.63
C ARG A 44 9.62 16.48 -13.08
N ARG A 45 9.20 15.46 -13.83
CA ARG A 45 7.83 15.33 -14.35
C ARG A 45 6.92 14.50 -13.45
N ARG A 46 7.49 13.66 -12.60
CA ARG A 46 6.76 12.78 -11.67
C ARG A 46 7.19 13.05 -10.24
N ILE A 47 6.20 13.17 -9.35
CA ILE A 47 6.42 13.34 -7.92
C ILE A 47 5.63 12.32 -7.12
N PHE A 48 6.23 11.87 -6.01
CA PHE A 48 5.64 10.99 -5.04
C PHE A 48 5.65 11.64 -3.67
N VAL A 49 4.47 11.85 -3.08
CA VAL A 49 4.28 12.35 -1.72
C VAL A 49 3.79 11.19 -0.86
N GLY A 50 4.69 10.59 -0.12
CA GLY A 50 4.41 9.39 0.67
C GLY A 50 3.67 9.63 1.98
N ASN A 51 3.43 10.91 2.35
CA ASN A 51 2.61 11.34 3.46
C ASN A 51 2.14 12.78 3.18
N CYS A 52 0.84 12.96 2.93
CA CYS A 52 0.26 14.26 2.58
C CYS A 52 0.33 15.29 3.72
N TYR A 53 0.55 14.85 4.97
CA TYR A 53 0.71 15.73 6.13
C TYR A 53 2.14 16.26 6.30
N ALA A 54 3.11 15.63 5.64
CA ALA A 54 4.52 16.00 5.76
C ALA A 54 4.92 17.22 4.92
N VAL A 55 4.17 17.52 3.86
CA VAL A 55 4.42 18.64 2.94
C VAL A 55 3.11 19.29 2.50
N SER A 56 3.12 20.58 2.18
CA SER A 56 1.94 21.26 1.62
C SER A 56 1.99 21.33 0.09
N PRO A 57 0.83 21.45 -0.60
CA PRO A 57 0.78 21.61 -2.05
C PRO A 57 1.65 22.76 -2.55
N GLY A 58 1.61 23.93 -1.89
CA GLY A 58 2.40 25.10 -2.26
C GLY A 58 3.91 24.89 -2.15
N MET A 59 4.38 24.04 -1.23
CA MET A 59 5.81 23.65 -1.15
C MET A 59 6.22 22.79 -2.34
N VAL A 60 5.36 21.85 -2.74
CA VAL A 60 5.59 20.98 -3.89
C VAL A 60 5.66 21.82 -5.18
N ILE A 61 4.71 22.74 -5.37
CA ILE A 61 4.66 23.62 -6.54
C ILE A 61 5.91 24.50 -6.62
N ARG A 62 6.31 25.12 -5.52
CA ARG A 62 7.56 25.92 -5.49
C ARG A 62 8.80 25.08 -5.80
N ARG A 63 8.83 23.82 -5.39
CA ARG A 63 10.00 22.95 -5.64
C ARG A 63 10.03 22.40 -7.05
N PHE A 64 8.88 22.03 -7.63
CA PHE A 64 8.78 21.34 -8.92
C PHE A 64 7.76 22.04 -9.83
N PRO A 65 8.20 22.95 -10.70
CA PRO A 65 7.28 23.80 -11.48
C PRO A 65 6.64 23.11 -12.70
N ASP A 66 7.17 21.97 -13.18
CA ASP A 66 6.68 21.31 -14.41
C ASP A 66 6.36 19.83 -14.19
N VAL A 67 5.42 19.57 -13.27
CA VAL A 67 4.96 18.21 -12.95
C VAL A 67 3.84 17.77 -13.91
N ARG A 68 3.87 16.51 -14.33
CA ARG A 68 2.87 15.85 -15.17
C ARG A 68 2.19 14.66 -14.49
N SER A 69 2.83 14.08 -13.49
CA SER A 69 2.34 12.92 -12.75
C SER A 69 2.52 13.12 -11.26
N VAL A 70 1.44 12.93 -10.48
CA VAL A 70 1.43 13.08 -9.04
C VAL A 70 0.91 11.80 -8.39
N GLU A 71 1.66 11.27 -7.43
CA GLU A 71 1.18 10.23 -6.51
C GLU A 71 1.16 10.78 -5.09
N LEU A 72 -0.03 10.75 -4.44
CA LEU A 72 -0.23 11.21 -3.07
C LEU A 72 -0.70 10.05 -2.19
N LYS A 73 -0.16 9.99 -0.97
CA LYS A 73 -0.63 9.07 0.08
C LYS A 73 -1.14 9.85 1.27
N GLY A 74 -2.36 9.55 1.66
CA GLY A 74 -3.05 10.12 2.80
C GLY A 74 -2.87 9.32 4.09
N LYS A 75 -3.94 8.72 4.57
CA LYS A 75 -4.02 7.98 5.84
C LYS A 75 -2.90 6.94 5.98
N PRO A 76 -2.43 6.65 7.21
CA PRO A 76 -1.47 5.58 7.47
C PRO A 76 -1.97 4.22 6.98
N HIS A 77 -1.07 3.26 6.81
CA HIS A 77 -1.41 1.91 6.34
C HIS A 77 -2.43 1.20 7.26
N PHE A 78 -2.44 1.52 8.54
CA PHE A 78 -3.39 0.96 9.49
C PHE A 78 -4.85 1.40 9.30
N ALA A 79 -5.13 2.32 8.37
CA ALA A 79 -6.50 2.56 7.90
C ALA A 79 -7.13 1.29 7.33
N ASP A 80 -6.32 0.47 6.63
CA ASP A 80 -6.76 -0.80 6.04
C ASP A 80 -7.17 -1.85 7.12
N PHE A 81 -6.89 -1.59 8.41
CA PHE A 81 -7.21 -2.45 9.56
C PHE A 81 -8.15 -1.76 10.57
N ASN A 82 -8.84 -0.70 10.18
CA ASN A 82 -9.70 0.12 11.05
C ASN A 82 -9.00 0.65 12.32
N LEU A 83 -7.67 0.83 12.28
CA LEU A 83 -6.90 1.38 13.39
C LEU A 83 -6.72 2.90 13.32
N VAL A 84 -7.19 3.52 12.24
CA VAL A 84 -7.22 4.97 12.06
C VAL A 84 -8.66 5.42 12.25
N PRO A 85 -8.93 6.35 13.16
CA PRO A 85 -10.27 6.83 13.44
C PRO A 85 -10.95 7.45 12.22
N ASP A 86 -12.30 7.40 12.20
CA ASP A 86 -13.07 8.14 11.23
C ASP A 86 -12.76 9.65 11.32
N GLY A 87 -12.79 10.34 10.20
CA GLY A 87 -12.49 11.76 10.16
C GLY A 87 -11.01 12.13 10.36
N TRP A 88 -10.09 11.15 10.29
CA TRP A 88 -8.62 11.39 10.39
C TRP A 88 -8.11 12.52 9.50
N GLY A 89 -8.78 12.83 8.38
CA GLY A 89 -8.33 13.77 7.36
C GLY A 89 -7.78 13.06 6.12
N GLY A 90 -6.86 13.67 5.43
CA GLY A 90 -6.34 13.15 4.16
C GLY A 90 -7.17 13.60 2.95
N TYR A 91 -7.78 14.77 3.02
CA TYR A 91 -8.60 15.35 1.96
C TYR A 91 -7.74 15.73 0.76
N VAL A 92 -8.17 15.31 -0.44
CA VAL A 92 -7.45 15.61 -1.68
C VAL A 92 -7.76 16.98 -2.23
N TYR A 93 -8.95 17.55 -1.94
CA TYR A 93 -9.42 18.80 -2.55
C TYR A 93 -8.42 19.96 -2.48
N PRO A 94 -7.74 20.25 -1.33
CA PRO A 94 -6.74 21.32 -1.27
C PRO A 94 -5.57 21.14 -2.23
N TRP A 95 -5.19 19.88 -2.50
CA TRP A 95 -4.15 19.52 -3.44
C TRP A 95 -4.58 19.78 -4.87
N ILE A 96 -5.78 19.32 -5.24
CA ILE A 96 -6.30 19.50 -6.60
C ILE A 96 -6.55 20.98 -6.90
N ALA A 97 -7.09 21.74 -5.94
CA ALA A 97 -7.33 23.17 -6.11
C ALA A 97 -6.05 23.98 -6.39
N GLU A 98 -4.94 23.64 -5.74
CA GLU A 98 -3.64 24.27 -6.00
C GLU A 98 -3.02 23.75 -7.32
N PHE A 99 -3.08 22.44 -7.59
CA PHE A 99 -2.52 21.87 -8.81
C PHE A 99 -3.27 22.28 -10.06
N SER A 100 -4.58 22.50 -10.00
CA SER A 100 -5.36 22.97 -11.15
C SER A 100 -4.91 24.33 -11.66
N ARG A 101 -4.39 25.18 -10.76
CA ARG A 101 -3.83 26.50 -11.10
C ARG A 101 -2.38 26.42 -11.57
N ALA A 102 -1.58 25.53 -10.92
CA ALA A 102 -0.14 25.47 -11.15
C ALA A 102 0.27 24.55 -12.31
N TYR A 103 -0.49 23.47 -12.55
CA TYR A 103 -0.17 22.40 -13.51
C TYR A 103 -1.35 22.10 -14.46
N PRO A 104 -1.83 23.04 -15.29
CA PRO A 104 -2.95 22.79 -16.20
C PRO A 104 -2.69 21.66 -17.22
N TRP A 105 -1.43 21.24 -17.36
CA TRP A 105 -0.97 20.14 -18.20
C TRP A 105 -0.80 18.80 -17.45
N LEU A 106 -1.30 18.69 -16.23
CA LEU A 106 -1.21 17.45 -15.44
C LEU A 106 -1.91 16.30 -16.18
N GLU A 107 -1.21 15.16 -16.28
CA GLU A 107 -1.68 14.00 -17.02
C GLU A 107 -2.11 12.85 -16.11
N GLU A 108 -1.50 12.73 -14.92
CA GLU A 108 -1.69 11.57 -14.05
C GLU A 108 -1.87 11.98 -12.59
N ILE A 109 -2.88 11.41 -11.94
CA ILE A 109 -3.12 11.50 -10.50
C ILE A 109 -3.32 10.10 -9.96
N ARG A 110 -2.50 9.74 -8.96
CA ARG A 110 -2.60 8.48 -8.21
C ARG A 110 -2.77 8.80 -6.74
N LEU A 111 -3.90 8.42 -6.17
CA LEU A 111 -4.26 8.67 -4.78
C LEU A 111 -4.34 7.36 -4.02
N LYS A 112 -3.83 7.35 -2.79
CA LYS A 112 -3.91 6.18 -1.93
C LYS A 112 -4.33 6.54 -0.52
N ARG A 113 -5.42 5.93 -0.03
CA ARG A 113 -6.00 6.18 1.30
C ARG A 113 -6.24 7.67 1.54
N MET A 114 -6.97 8.29 0.65
CA MET A 114 -7.37 9.70 0.73
C MET A 114 -8.88 9.83 0.67
N VAL A 115 -9.39 10.89 1.25
CA VAL A 115 -10.78 11.31 1.08
C VAL A 115 -10.88 12.11 -0.22
N VAL A 116 -11.66 11.59 -1.16
CA VAL A 116 -11.91 12.16 -2.49
C VAL A 116 -13.39 12.46 -2.60
N THR A 117 -13.76 13.68 -2.87
CA THR A 117 -15.17 14.07 -3.06
C THR A 117 -15.54 14.16 -4.54
N ASP A 118 -16.83 14.10 -4.87
CA ASP A 118 -17.30 14.31 -6.24
C ASP A 118 -16.87 15.67 -6.80
N GLU A 119 -16.84 16.69 -5.95
CA GLU A 119 -16.28 18.01 -6.33
C GLU A 119 -14.81 17.93 -6.74
N SER A 120 -14.02 17.09 -6.06
CA SER A 120 -12.61 16.88 -6.40
C SER A 120 -12.48 16.22 -7.78
N LEU A 121 -13.31 15.21 -8.07
CA LEU A 121 -13.33 14.53 -9.37
C LEU A 121 -13.82 15.45 -10.49
N GLU A 122 -14.84 16.24 -10.22
CA GLU A 122 -15.35 17.24 -11.17
C GLU A 122 -14.27 18.30 -11.49
N LEU A 123 -13.56 18.80 -10.46
CA LEU A 123 -12.46 19.74 -10.63
C LEU A 123 -11.32 19.15 -11.46
N ILE A 124 -10.93 17.87 -11.21
CA ILE A 124 -9.94 17.14 -12.01
C ILE A 124 -10.39 17.11 -13.48
N SER A 125 -11.62 16.69 -13.74
CA SER A 125 -12.15 16.50 -15.09
C SER A 125 -12.20 17.78 -15.91
N LYS A 126 -12.46 18.92 -15.26
CA LYS A 126 -12.57 20.24 -15.91
C LYS A 126 -11.22 20.94 -16.08
N SER A 127 -10.27 20.70 -15.16
CA SER A 127 -9.00 21.46 -15.11
C SER A 127 -7.91 20.87 -16.00
N PHE A 128 -7.83 19.57 -16.13
CA PHE A 128 -6.70 18.89 -16.79
C PHE A 128 -7.09 18.35 -18.17
N LYS A 129 -6.88 19.14 -19.21
CA LYS A 129 -7.31 18.81 -20.60
C LYS A 129 -6.61 17.58 -21.21
N SER A 130 -5.40 17.29 -20.76
CA SER A 130 -4.59 16.15 -21.25
C SER A 130 -4.59 14.97 -20.27
N PHE A 131 -5.61 14.88 -19.41
CA PHE A 131 -5.68 13.90 -18.34
C PHE A 131 -5.80 12.46 -18.88
N LYS A 132 -4.95 11.55 -18.38
CA LYS A 132 -4.78 10.19 -18.89
C LYS A 132 -4.97 9.11 -17.83
N VAL A 133 -4.61 9.39 -16.56
CA VAL A 133 -4.54 8.38 -15.50
C VAL A 133 -5.17 8.88 -14.22
N LEU A 134 -6.18 8.15 -13.75
CA LEU A 134 -6.76 8.30 -12.41
C LEU A 134 -6.70 6.95 -11.69
N VAL A 135 -5.95 6.92 -10.59
CA VAL A 135 -5.90 5.76 -9.70
C VAL A 135 -6.34 6.18 -8.30
N LEU A 136 -7.38 5.55 -7.81
CA LEU A 136 -7.92 5.72 -6.46
C LEU A 136 -7.79 4.38 -5.74
N SER A 137 -6.75 4.21 -4.90
CA SER A 137 -6.53 2.96 -4.16
C SER A 137 -6.93 3.15 -2.70
N SER A 138 -7.88 2.37 -2.22
CA SER A 138 -8.42 2.48 -0.84
C SER A 138 -8.85 3.91 -0.51
N CYS A 139 -9.50 4.60 -1.44
CA CYS A 139 -10.04 5.95 -1.30
C CYS A 139 -11.54 5.89 -1.00
N GLU A 140 -12.09 6.96 -0.43
CA GLU A 140 -13.48 7.05 0.03
C GLU A 140 -14.07 8.44 -0.24
N GLY A 141 -15.39 8.60 -0.12
CA GLY A 141 -16.07 9.91 -0.14
C GLY A 141 -16.49 10.40 -1.53
N PHE A 142 -16.59 9.51 -2.52
CA PHE A 142 -17.07 9.83 -3.88
C PHE A 142 -18.14 8.85 -4.34
N SER A 143 -18.97 9.32 -5.25
CA SER A 143 -20.09 8.56 -5.82
C SER A 143 -19.90 8.33 -7.33
N THR A 144 -20.93 7.72 -7.96
CA THR A 144 -20.99 7.58 -9.42
C THR A 144 -21.16 8.91 -10.15
N ASP A 145 -21.58 9.99 -9.48
CA ASP A 145 -21.67 11.33 -10.08
C ASP A 145 -20.28 11.90 -10.39
N GLY A 146 -19.34 11.78 -9.44
CA GLY A 146 -17.95 12.18 -9.67
C GLY A 146 -17.29 11.35 -10.78
N LEU A 147 -17.58 10.04 -10.84
CA LEU A 147 -17.08 9.16 -11.91
C LEU A 147 -17.69 9.52 -13.28
N ALA A 148 -18.97 9.92 -13.34
CA ALA A 148 -19.62 10.40 -14.54
C ALA A 148 -18.95 11.66 -15.10
N ALA A 149 -18.53 12.59 -14.22
CA ALA A 149 -17.78 13.77 -14.64
C ALA A 149 -16.43 13.41 -15.29
N ILE A 150 -15.70 12.43 -14.73
CA ILE A 150 -14.45 11.90 -15.33
C ILE A 150 -14.75 11.26 -16.69
N ALA A 151 -15.74 10.37 -16.78
CA ALA A 151 -16.10 9.67 -18.02
C ALA A 151 -16.52 10.64 -19.13
N ALA A 152 -17.27 11.69 -18.79
CA ALA A 152 -17.77 12.67 -19.76
C ALA A 152 -16.68 13.62 -20.29
N ASN A 153 -15.72 14.02 -19.46
CA ASN A 153 -14.79 15.09 -19.78
C ASN A 153 -13.36 14.61 -20.13
N CYS A 154 -12.90 13.47 -19.60
CA CYS A 154 -11.52 13.01 -19.80
C CYS A 154 -11.38 12.12 -21.05
N ARG A 155 -11.41 12.71 -22.23
CA ARG A 155 -11.40 12.00 -23.52
C ARG A 155 -10.09 11.23 -23.82
N ASN A 156 -8.99 11.57 -23.14
CA ASN A 156 -7.68 10.94 -23.31
C ASN A 156 -7.38 9.91 -22.21
N LEU A 157 -8.39 9.54 -21.40
CA LEU A 157 -8.19 8.63 -20.28
C LEU A 157 -7.71 7.26 -20.78
N ARG A 158 -6.62 6.76 -20.17
CA ARG A 158 -6.03 5.46 -20.46
C ARG A 158 -6.18 4.48 -19.31
N GLU A 159 -6.16 5.00 -18.09
CA GLU A 159 -6.22 4.20 -16.87
C GLU A 159 -7.22 4.82 -15.89
N LEU A 160 -8.17 4.03 -15.47
CA LEU A 160 -9.07 4.32 -14.35
C LEU A 160 -9.03 3.11 -13.41
N ASP A 161 -8.48 3.30 -12.22
CA ASP A 161 -8.36 2.25 -11.22
C ASP A 161 -9.00 2.69 -9.91
N LEU A 162 -10.03 1.96 -9.46
CA LEU A 162 -10.78 2.19 -8.23
C LEU A 162 -10.55 1.07 -7.22
N GLN A 163 -9.39 0.41 -7.28
CA GLN A 163 -9.07 -0.76 -6.45
C GLN A 163 -9.24 -0.48 -4.96
N GLU A 164 -10.02 -1.32 -4.29
CA GLU A 164 -10.26 -1.22 -2.84
C GLU A 164 -10.86 0.13 -2.39
N SER A 165 -11.46 0.89 -3.31
CA SER A 165 -12.10 2.16 -2.98
C SER A 165 -13.59 1.97 -2.72
N GLU A 166 -14.12 2.76 -1.79
CA GLU A 166 -15.54 2.81 -1.49
C GLU A 166 -16.23 3.85 -2.37
N VAL A 167 -17.22 3.39 -3.14
CA VAL A 167 -18.09 4.25 -3.94
C VAL A 167 -19.42 4.36 -3.21
N GLU A 168 -19.79 5.55 -2.74
CA GLU A 168 -20.93 5.78 -1.84
C GLU A 168 -22.28 5.45 -2.48
N ASP A 169 -22.43 5.71 -3.77
CA ASP A 169 -23.66 5.41 -4.53
C ASP A 169 -23.30 4.72 -5.85
N LEU A 170 -23.76 3.49 -6.02
CA LEU A 170 -23.57 2.67 -7.22
C LEU A 170 -24.75 2.71 -8.18
N SER A 171 -25.79 3.53 -7.93
CA SER A 171 -27.03 3.55 -8.71
C SER A 171 -26.89 4.24 -10.07
N GLY A 172 -25.83 5.04 -10.28
CA GLY A 172 -25.63 5.81 -11.49
C GLY A 172 -25.09 5.00 -12.67
N HIS A 173 -25.65 5.24 -13.86
CA HIS A 173 -25.18 4.65 -15.12
C HIS A 173 -23.95 5.40 -15.68
N TRP A 174 -22.96 5.69 -14.86
CA TRP A 174 -21.80 6.51 -15.20
C TRP A 174 -20.99 5.99 -16.40
N LEU A 175 -20.97 4.67 -16.62
CA LEU A 175 -20.31 4.06 -17.79
C LEU A 175 -20.91 4.49 -19.13
N SER A 176 -22.19 4.89 -19.15
CA SER A 176 -22.85 5.39 -20.35
C SER A 176 -22.31 6.74 -20.85
N HIS A 177 -21.62 7.46 -19.98
CA HIS A 177 -20.97 8.74 -20.31
C HIS A 177 -19.64 8.58 -21.08
N PHE A 178 -19.07 7.37 -21.11
CA PHE A 178 -17.94 7.09 -21.99
C PHE A 178 -18.37 7.12 -23.47
N PRO A 179 -17.48 7.52 -24.38
CA PRO A 179 -17.73 7.43 -25.83
C PRO A 179 -18.04 5.97 -26.26
N ASP A 180 -18.85 5.82 -27.32
CA ASP A 180 -19.18 4.49 -27.87
C ASP A 180 -17.96 3.69 -28.33
N THR A 181 -16.89 4.37 -28.73
CA THR A 181 -15.59 3.78 -29.02
C THR A 181 -14.54 4.46 -28.16
N PHE A 182 -14.02 3.73 -27.18
CA PHE A 182 -13.02 4.25 -26.24
C PHE A 182 -11.68 3.55 -26.44
N THR A 183 -11.04 3.84 -27.55
CA THR A 183 -9.80 3.18 -27.98
C THR A 183 -8.57 3.56 -27.16
N SER A 184 -8.63 4.63 -26.38
CA SER A 184 -7.54 5.06 -25.50
C SER A 184 -7.46 4.28 -24.19
N LEU A 185 -8.56 3.62 -23.75
CA LEU A 185 -8.61 2.94 -22.46
C LEU A 185 -7.80 1.64 -22.50
N GLU A 186 -6.72 1.60 -21.70
CA GLU A 186 -5.82 0.47 -21.56
C GLU A 186 -6.01 -0.29 -20.25
N SER A 187 -6.49 0.40 -19.21
CA SER A 187 -6.71 -0.20 -17.89
C SER A 187 -7.98 0.36 -17.26
N ILE A 188 -8.82 -0.54 -16.77
CA ILE A 188 -9.97 -0.19 -15.93
C ILE A 188 -10.11 -1.21 -14.81
N ASN A 189 -10.25 -0.72 -13.59
CA ASN A 189 -10.55 -1.51 -12.41
C ASN A 189 -11.67 -0.84 -11.63
N MET A 190 -12.76 -1.55 -11.42
CA MET A 190 -14.02 -1.00 -10.90
C MET A 190 -14.41 -1.65 -9.59
N ALA A 191 -15.18 -0.93 -8.79
CA ALA A 191 -15.75 -1.46 -7.55
C ALA A 191 -16.90 -2.45 -7.81
N CYS A 192 -17.66 -2.25 -8.90
CA CYS A 192 -18.76 -3.14 -9.30
C CYS A 192 -18.97 -3.10 -10.83
N LEU A 193 -19.09 -4.27 -11.44
CA LEU A 193 -19.46 -4.43 -12.84
C LEU A 193 -20.55 -5.51 -12.96
N GLY A 194 -21.76 -5.09 -13.29
CA GLY A 194 -22.87 -6.00 -13.54
C GLY A 194 -22.96 -6.44 -15.01
N SER A 195 -24.15 -6.40 -15.57
CA SER A 195 -24.45 -6.79 -16.97
C SER A 195 -23.70 -5.99 -18.04
N GLU A 196 -23.06 -4.89 -17.68
CA GLU A 196 -22.37 -3.97 -18.58
C GLU A 196 -20.95 -4.42 -18.98
N LEU A 197 -20.39 -5.45 -18.32
CA LEU A 197 -19.05 -5.95 -18.60
C LEU A 197 -18.84 -6.30 -20.08
N SER A 198 -19.77 -7.03 -20.68
CA SER A 198 -19.67 -7.41 -22.10
C SER A 198 -19.66 -6.20 -23.03
N THR A 199 -20.47 -5.18 -22.72
CA THR A 199 -20.53 -3.93 -23.47
C THR A 199 -19.22 -3.15 -23.36
N LEU A 200 -18.66 -3.06 -22.15
CA LEU A 200 -17.37 -2.41 -21.91
C LEU A 200 -16.23 -3.07 -22.70
N LEU A 201 -16.15 -4.40 -22.67
CA LEU A 201 -15.11 -5.15 -23.38
C LEU A 201 -15.18 -4.96 -24.92
N HIS A 202 -16.40 -4.84 -25.47
CA HIS A 202 -16.57 -4.53 -26.89
C HIS A 202 -16.16 -3.10 -27.26
N ARG A 203 -16.43 -2.13 -26.36
CA ARG A 203 -16.05 -0.72 -26.55
C ARG A 203 -14.56 -0.47 -26.40
N ALA A 204 -13.88 -1.25 -25.55
CA ALA A 204 -12.46 -1.07 -25.20
C ALA A 204 -11.60 -2.33 -25.52
N PRO A 205 -11.46 -2.73 -26.80
CA PRO A 205 -10.72 -3.95 -27.17
C PRO A 205 -9.21 -3.87 -26.93
N GLN A 206 -8.69 -2.69 -26.58
CA GLN A 206 -7.27 -2.45 -26.28
C GLN A 206 -6.89 -2.68 -24.82
N LEU A 207 -7.86 -3.09 -23.96
CA LEU A 207 -7.61 -3.32 -22.55
C LEU A 207 -6.46 -4.29 -22.31
N VAL A 208 -5.58 -3.87 -21.41
CA VAL A 208 -4.45 -4.64 -20.88
C VAL A 208 -4.73 -5.10 -19.46
N GLU A 209 -5.41 -4.26 -18.67
CA GLU A 209 -5.81 -4.55 -17.28
C GLU A 209 -7.32 -4.38 -17.13
N LEU A 210 -7.99 -5.37 -16.55
CA LEU A 210 -9.43 -5.37 -16.28
C LEU A 210 -9.69 -5.78 -14.83
N GLY A 211 -10.40 -4.93 -14.08
CA GLY A 211 -10.96 -5.25 -12.78
C GLY A 211 -12.49 -5.18 -12.83
N THR A 212 -13.14 -6.25 -12.43
CA THR A 212 -14.60 -6.35 -12.44
C THR A 212 -15.25 -5.94 -11.11
N GLY A 213 -14.48 -5.90 -10.01
CA GLY A 213 -15.02 -5.70 -8.67
C GLY A 213 -16.05 -6.76 -8.30
N ALA A 214 -17.11 -6.35 -7.61
CA ALA A 214 -18.27 -7.19 -7.39
C ALA A 214 -18.96 -7.50 -8.72
N TYR A 215 -19.09 -8.77 -9.04
CA TYR A 215 -19.70 -9.23 -10.28
C TYR A 215 -20.98 -10.01 -9.99
N SER A 216 -22.08 -9.31 -9.82
CA SER A 216 -23.42 -9.90 -9.69
C SER A 216 -24.13 -9.90 -11.05
N ALA A 217 -23.85 -10.91 -11.86
CA ALA A 217 -24.61 -11.08 -13.11
C ALA A 217 -25.96 -11.73 -12.81
N GLU A 218 -27.04 -11.13 -13.30
CA GLU A 218 -28.29 -11.86 -13.44
C GLU A 218 -28.04 -13.13 -14.26
N VAL A 219 -28.44 -14.27 -13.72
CA VAL A 219 -28.31 -15.57 -14.40
C VAL A 219 -29.27 -15.61 -15.58
N ARG A 220 -28.80 -15.20 -16.77
CA ARG A 220 -29.54 -15.32 -18.02
C ARG A 220 -28.90 -16.40 -18.89
N PRO A 221 -29.66 -17.13 -19.69
CA PRO A 221 -29.13 -18.23 -20.51
C PRO A 221 -28.00 -17.83 -21.48
N ASP A 222 -27.96 -16.57 -21.91
CA ASP A 222 -26.98 -16.03 -22.87
C ASP A 222 -25.76 -15.38 -22.20
N THR A 223 -25.75 -15.18 -20.87
CA THR A 223 -24.68 -14.47 -20.15
C THR A 223 -23.31 -15.11 -20.38
N TYR A 224 -23.23 -16.45 -20.29
CA TYR A 224 -21.97 -17.15 -20.52
C TYR A 224 -21.42 -16.93 -21.93
N SER A 225 -22.27 -17.10 -22.95
CA SER A 225 -21.86 -16.95 -24.37
C SER A 225 -21.36 -15.53 -24.64
N ARG A 226 -22.07 -14.53 -24.14
CA ARG A 226 -21.68 -13.11 -24.29
C ARG A 226 -20.37 -12.80 -23.62
N LEU A 227 -20.13 -13.31 -22.40
CA LEU A 227 -18.86 -13.15 -21.70
C LEU A 227 -17.71 -13.85 -22.43
N ALA A 228 -17.90 -15.08 -22.85
CA ALA A 228 -16.89 -15.84 -23.56
C ALA A 228 -16.48 -15.16 -24.88
N GLU A 229 -17.47 -14.65 -25.65
CA GLU A 229 -17.22 -13.86 -26.84
C GLU A 229 -16.44 -12.57 -26.52
N ALA A 230 -16.87 -11.81 -25.52
CA ALA A 230 -16.24 -10.56 -25.12
C ALA A 230 -14.79 -10.77 -24.68
N PHE A 231 -14.49 -11.77 -23.83
CA PHE A 231 -13.12 -12.09 -23.46
C PHE A 231 -12.27 -12.56 -24.65
N SER A 232 -12.86 -13.28 -25.61
CA SER A 232 -12.14 -13.70 -26.80
C SER A 232 -11.64 -12.53 -27.67
N CYS A 233 -12.32 -11.39 -27.61
CA CYS A 233 -11.94 -10.16 -28.29
C CYS A 233 -10.80 -9.41 -27.60
N CYS A 234 -10.57 -9.63 -26.29
CA CYS A 234 -9.56 -8.93 -25.50
C CYS A 234 -8.15 -9.50 -25.68
N LYS A 235 -7.57 -9.33 -26.87
CA LYS A 235 -6.27 -9.96 -27.24
C LYS A 235 -5.06 -9.41 -26.49
N LYS A 236 -5.15 -8.22 -25.88
CA LYS A 236 -4.06 -7.57 -25.17
C LYS A 236 -4.12 -7.74 -23.65
N LEU A 237 -5.18 -8.37 -23.11
CA LEU A 237 -5.40 -8.51 -21.69
C LEU A 237 -4.27 -9.32 -21.03
N LYS A 238 -3.63 -8.71 -20.00
CA LYS A 238 -2.54 -9.26 -19.20
C LYS A 238 -2.87 -9.29 -17.71
N GLY A 239 -3.76 -8.42 -17.25
CA GLY A 239 -4.20 -8.37 -15.86
C GLY A 239 -5.70 -8.55 -15.74
N LEU A 240 -6.10 -9.35 -14.75
CA LEU A 240 -7.49 -9.61 -14.43
C LEU A 240 -7.69 -9.59 -12.92
N SER A 241 -8.76 -8.90 -12.46
CA SER A 241 -9.08 -8.80 -11.04
C SER A 241 -10.59 -8.75 -10.80
N GLY A 242 -10.98 -8.97 -9.54
CA GLY A 242 -12.39 -8.91 -9.11
C GLY A 242 -13.05 -10.26 -9.02
N PHE A 243 -14.22 -10.41 -9.64
CA PHE A 243 -15.07 -11.61 -9.61
C PHE A 243 -15.53 -11.99 -8.19
N TRP A 244 -15.88 -11.00 -7.36
CA TRP A 244 -16.19 -11.24 -5.94
C TRP A 244 -17.36 -12.21 -5.74
N ASP A 245 -18.44 -12.01 -6.48
CA ASP A 245 -19.66 -12.82 -6.39
C ASP A 245 -19.94 -13.63 -7.66
N VAL A 246 -18.87 -14.05 -8.36
CA VAL A 246 -19.02 -14.76 -9.62
C VAL A 246 -19.67 -16.13 -9.43
N VAL A 247 -20.65 -16.44 -10.28
CA VAL A 247 -21.19 -17.79 -10.38
C VAL A 247 -20.14 -18.71 -11.01
N PRO A 248 -19.73 -19.82 -10.36
CA PRO A 248 -18.65 -20.69 -10.85
C PRO A 248 -18.82 -21.18 -12.30
N SER A 249 -20.06 -21.36 -12.76
CA SER A 249 -20.35 -21.77 -14.15
C SER A 249 -19.91 -20.75 -15.21
N TYR A 250 -19.63 -19.48 -14.84
CA TYR A 250 -19.15 -18.44 -15.75
C TYR A 250 -17.62 -18.37 -15.84
N LEU A 251 -16.88 -18.96 -14.90
CA LEU A 251 -15.43 -18.95 -14.89
C LEU A 251 -14.77 -19.48 -16.18
N PRO A 252 -15.30 -20.52 -16.86
CA PRO A 252 -14.70 -20.96 -18.12
C PRO A 252 -14.68 -19.89 -19.23
N ALA A 253 -15.48 -18.83 -19.13
CA ALA A 253 -15.44 -17.72 -20.08
C ALA A 253 -14.08 -17.00 -20.10
N VAL A 254 -13.33 -17.00 -18.98
CA VAL A 254 -12.01 -16.34 -18.87
C VAL A 254 -10.86 -17.21 -19.37
N TYR A 255 -11.06 -18.51 -19.65
CA TYR A 255 -9.97 -19.41 -20.05
C TYR A 255 -9.27 -18.96 -21.34
N SER A 256 -10.00 -18.31 -22.24
CA SER A 256 -9.46 -17.78 -23.51
C SER A 256 -8.34 -16.74 -23.30
N VAL A 257 -8.27 -16.11 -22.12
CA VAL A 257 -7.27 -15.09 -21.79
C VAL A 257 -6.18 -15.58 -20.84
N CYS A 258 -6.41 -16.67 -20.09
CA CYS A 258 -5.52 -17.18 -19.03
C CYS A 258 -4.06 -17.33 -19.46
N SER A 259 -3.80 -17.88 -20.65
CA SER A 259 -2.43 -18.08 -21.14
C SER A 259 -1.62 -16.79 -21.33
N ARG A 260 -2.28 -15.63 -21.39
CA ARG A 260 -1.64 -14.31 -21.56
C ARG A 260 -1.54 -13.55 -20.26
N LEU A 261 -2.26 -13.96 -19.20
CA LEU A 261 -2.27 -13.25 -17.93
C LEU A 261 -0.90 -13.29 -17.26
N THR A 262 -0.46 -12.13 -16.84
CA THR A 262 0.72 -11.92 -15.98
C THR A 262 0.30 -11.52 -14.56
N SER A 263 -0.92 -11.04 -14.38
CA SER A 263 -1.47 -10.63 -13.09
C SER A 263 -2.89 -11.17 -12.93
N LEU A 264 -3.15 -11.83 -11.81
CA LEU A 264 -4.47 -12.32 -11.42
C LEU A 264 -4.73 -11.95 -9.96
N ASN A 265 -5.77 -11.14 -9.72
CA ASN A 265 -6.16 -10.73 -8.38
C ASN A 265 -7.60 -11.18 -8.09
N LEU A 266 -7.71 -12.22 -7.28
CA LEU A 266 -8.96 -12.81 -6.79
C LEU A 266 -9.07 -12.68 -5.26
N SER A 267 -8.45 -11.64 -4.66
CA SER A 267 -8.37 -11.47 -3.20
C SER A 267 -9.70 -11.24 -2.49
N TYR A 268 -10.76 -10.98 -3.23
CA TYR A 268 -12.11 -10.84 -2.69
C TYR A 268 -13.09 -11.87 -3.27
N SER A 269 -12.58 -12.82 -4.07
CA SER A 269 -13.43 -13.80 -4.74
C SER A 269 -13.58 -15.08 -3.91
N SER A 270 -14.80 -15.52 -3.70
CA SER A 270 -15.14 -16.76 -2.99
C SER A 270 -14.96 -18.04 -3.84
N ILE A 271 -14.23 -17.95 -4.97
CA ILE A 271 -13.93 -19.10 -5.83
C ILE A 271 -13.13 -20.13 -5.06
N ARG A 272 -13.58 -21.38 -5.07
CA ARG A 272 -12.96 -22.47 -4.31
C ARG A 272 -11.86 -23.20 -5.09
N SER A 273 -11.01 -23.93 -4.36
CA SER A 273 -9.81 -24.60 -4.85
C SER A 273 -9.94 -25.35 -6.19
N PRO A 274 -10.97 -26.17 -6.47
CA PRO A 274 -11.06 -26.87 -7.76
C PRO A 274 -11.08 -25.95 -8.97
N ASP A 275 -11.79 -24.82 -8.88
CA ASP A 275 -11.94 -23.88 -9.98
C ASP A 275 -10.71 -22.94 -10.07
N ILE A 276 -10.18 -22.47 -8.93
CA ILE A 276 -8.93 -21.71 -8.91
C ILE A 276 -7.80 -22.53 -9.52
N THR A 277 -7.68 -23.82 -9.17
CA THR A 277 -6.64 -24.71 -9.68
C THR A 277 -6.70 -24.85 -11.20
N LYS A 278 -7.90 -24.94 -11.78
CA LYS A 278 -8.07 -24.96 -13.24
C LYS A 278 -7.58 -23.67 -13.89
N ILE A 279 -7.99 -22.51 -13.35
CA ILE A 279 -7.55 -21.19 -13.85
C ILE A 279 -6.02 -21.09 -13.79
N ILE A 280 -5.41 -21.41 -12.66
CA ILE A 280 -3.95 -21.33 -12.44
C ILE A 280 -3.20 -22.24 -13.42
N SER A 281 -3.71 -23.44 -13.69
CA SER A 281 -3.08 -24.39 -14.61
C SER A 281 -2.98 -23.85 -16.04
N GLU A 282 -3.88 -22.95 -16.43
CA GLU A 282 -3.88 -22.28 -17.74
C GLU A 282 -3.03 -21.00 -17.74
N CYS A 283 -2.69 -20.41 -16.57
CA CYS A 283 -2.00 -19.13 -16.43
C CYS A 283 -0.46 -19.28 -16.35
N ARG A 284 0.18 -19.83 -17.39
CA ARG A 284 1.62 -20.18 -17.36
C ARG A 284 2.58 -18.98 -17.26
N ASN A 285 2.13 -17.79 -17.66
CA ASN A 285 2.93 -16.56 -17.66
C ASN A 285 2.70 -15.69 -16.41
N LEU A 286 2.04 -16.25 -15.38
CA LEU A 286 1.65 -15.51 -14.20
C LEU A 286 2.86 -15.04 -13.38
N GLN A 287 2.91 -13.73 -13.12
CA GLN A 287 3.92 -13.05 -12.31
C GLN A 287 3.38 -12.61 -10.97
N ARG A 288 2.08 -12.28 -10.89
CA ARG A 288 1.43 -11.81 -9.66
C ARG A 288 0.11 -12.57 -9.44
N LEU A 289 -0.03 -13.14 -8.24
CA LEU A 289 -1.25 -13.81 -7.81
C LEU A 289 -1.68 -13.32 -6.43
N TRP A 290 -2.92 -12.82 -6.33
CA TRP A 290 -3.57 -12.47 -5.08
C TRP A 290 -4.86 -13.28 -4.97
N VAL A 291 -5.02 -14.01 -3.88
CA VAL A 291 -6.16 -14.94 -3.69
C VAL A 291 -6.56 -15.02 -2.22
N LEU A 292 -7.75 -15.54 -1.97
CA LEU A 292 -8.15 -15.98 -0.64
C LEU A 292 -7.56 -17.38 -0.32
N ASP A 293 -7.57 -17.75 0.96
CA ASP A 293 -7.12 -19.06 1.47
C ASP A 293 -7.91 -20.24 0.89
N TYR A 294 -9.05 -20.00 0.21
CA TYR A 294 -9.77 -20.99 -0.60
C TYR A 294 -8.95 -21.64 -1.72
N ILE A 295 -7.77 -21.09 -2.05
CA ILE A 295 -6.80 -21.74 -2.96
C ILE A 295 -6.30 -23.07 -2.43
N GLU A 296 -6.19 -23.22 -1.11
CA GLU A 296 -5.68 -24.39 -0.40
C GLU A 296 -4.25 -24.82 -0.84
N ASP A 297 -3.70 -25.81 -0.16
CA ASP A 297 -2.37 -26.36 -0.54
C ASP A 297 -2.36 -26.97 -1.94
N THR A 298 -3.48 -27.52 -2.38
CA THR A 298 -3.61 -28.14 -3.72
C THR A 298 -3.45 -27.12 -4.83
N GLY A 299 -4.07 -25.94 -4.72
CA GLY A 299 -3.92 -24.86 -5.68
C GLY A 299 -2.52 -24.22 -5.65
N LEU A 300 -1.92 -24.10 -4.45
CA LEU A 300 -0.53 -23.63 -4.33
C LEU A 300 0.48 -24.64 -4.92
N TYR A 301 0.20 -25.94 -4.79
CA TYR A 301 1.01 -26.95 -5.46
C TYR A 301 0.91 -26.84 -6.98
N ALA A 302 -0.30 -26.69 -7.53
CA ALA A 302 -0.49 -26.47 -8.97
C ALA A 302 0.24 -25.19 -9.45
N LEU A 303 0.17 -24.10 -8.67
CA LEU A 303 0.90 -22.86 -8.91
C LEU A 303 2.40 -23.12 -9.00
N SER A 304 2.96 -23.89 -8.08
CA SER A 304 4.39 -24.22 -8.03
C SER A 304 4.89 -24.98 -9.26
N ILE A 305 4.00 -25.72 -9.91
CA ILE A 305 4.30 -26.49 -11.13
C ILE A 305 4.17 -25.60 -12.37
N SER A 306 3.07 -24.84 -12.46
CA SER A 306 2.64 -24.16 -13.71
C SER A 306 3.26 -22.77 -13.87
N CYS A 307 3.47 -22.00 -12.77
CA CYS A 307 3.80 -20.57 -12.85
C CYS A 307 5.25 -20.29 -12.45
N LYS A 308 6.20 -20.59 -13.35
CA LYS A 308 7.65 -20.42 -13.09
C LYS A 308 8.12 -18.97 -13.05
N ASP A 309 7.33 -18.06 -13.60
CA ASP A 309 7.61 -16.63 -13.65
C ASP A 309 7.00 -15.85 -12.48
N LEU A 310 6.40 -16.55 -11.49
CA LEU A 310 5.77 -15.91 -10.34
C LEU A 310 6.79 -15.11 -9.52
N GLU A 311 6.50 -13.81 -9.35
CA GLU A 311 7.31 -12.84 -8.60
C GLU A 311 6.64 -12.43 -7.28
N GLU A 312 5.30 -12.41 -7.26
CA GLU A 312 4.51 -11.99 -6.10
C GLU A 312 3.36 -12.95 -5.84
N LEU A 313 3.24 -13.39 -4.58
CA LEU A 313 2.11 -14.16 -4.05
C LEU A 313 1.51 -13.44 -2.85
N ARG A 314 0.19 -13.22 -2.86
CA ARG A 314 -0.56 -12.80 -1.68
C ARG A 314 -1.72 -13.76 -1.46
N VAL A 315 -1.78 -14.32 -0.27
CA VAL A 315 -2.89 -15.16 0.19
C VAL A 315 -3.50 -14.50 1.41
N PHE A 316 -4.79 -14.16 1.32
CA PHE A 316 -5.55 -13.50 2.36
C PHE A 316 -6.49 -14.50 3.03
N PRO A 317 -6.89 -14.29 4.30
CA PRO A 317 -7.91 -15.10 4.93
C PRO A 317 -9.28 -14.76 4.34
N SER A 318 -10.12 -15.78 4.17
CA SER A 318 -11.53 -15.59 3.78
C SER A 318 -12.35 -14.94 4.90
N ASP A 319 -12.01 -15.27 6.13
CA ASP A 319 -12.51 -14.63 7.34
C ASP A 319 -11.33 -14.39 8.31
N PRO A 320 -11.00 -13.13 8.64
CA PRO A 320 -9.92 -12.83 9.56
C PRO A 320 -10.25 -13.12 11.04
N TYR A 321 -11.53 -13.33 11.38
CA TYR A 321 -11.98 -13.53 12.76
C TYR A 321 -12.33 -15.00 13.06
N VAL A 322 -12.95 -15.67 12.13
CA VAL A 322 -13.37 -17.07 12.27
C VAL A 322 -12.88 -17.84 11.07
N GLY A 323 -11.64 -18.31 11.13
CA GLY A 323 -11.10 -19.10 10.04
C GLY A 323 -11.99 -20.31 9.72
N ASP A 324 -12.38 -20.51 8.46
CA ASP A 324 -13.15 -21.67 8.00
C ASP A 324 -12.36 -22.95 8.31
N ALA A 325 -12.93 -23.81 9.18
CA ALA A 325 -12.30 -25.07 9.59
C ALA A 325 -12.10 -26.05 8.42
N ASN A 326 -12.78 -25.81 7.29
CA ASN A 326 -12.74 -26.65 6.11
C ASN A 326 -11.67 -26.23 5.09
N VAL A 327 -10.92 -25.15 5.35
CA VAL A 327 -9.87 -24.68 4.44
C VAL A 327 -8.55 -25.43 4.70
N SER A 328 -8.07 -26.14 3.70
CA SER A 328 -6.82 -26.92 3.74
C SER A 328 -5.62 -26.09 3.26
N LEU A 329 -5.39 -24.93 3.89
CA LEU A 329 -4.21 -24.10 3.66
C LEU A 329 -3.23 -24.22 4.82
N THR A 330 -2.00 -24.64 4.52
CA THR A 330 -0.94 -24.81 5.50
C THR A 330 0.39 -24.21 5.02
N GLU A 331 1.42 -24.27 5.88
CA GLU A 331 2.79 -23.89 5.50
C GLU A 331 3.35 -24.71 4.33
N ARG A 332 2.83 -25.94 4.08
CA ARG A 332 3.30 -26.83 3.00
C ARG A 332 3.05 -26.23 1.63
N GLY A 333 1.90 -25.58 1.44
CA GLY A 333 1.58 -24.87 0.21
C GLY A 333 2.60 -23.76 -0.06
N LEU A 334 2.89 -22.92 0.93
CA LEU A 334 3.89 -21.85 0.79
C LEU A 334 5.29 -22.39 0.48
N VAL A 335 5.72 -23.42 1.20
CA VAL A 335 7.03 -24.06 0.96
C VAL A 335 7.10 -24.64 -0.46
N SER A 336 6.00 -25.23 -0.98
CA SER A 336 5.96 -25.76 -2.35
C SER A 336 6.14 -24.65 -3.39
N VAL A 337 5.47 -23.50 -3.21
CA VAL A 337 5.64 -22.33 -4.08
C VAL A 337 7.06 -21.77 -3.99
N CYS A 338 7.62 -21.66 -2.79
CA CYS A 338 9.01 -21.23 -2.61
C CYS A 338 10.01 -22.16 -3.30
N ARG A 339 9.74 -23.46 -3.40
CA ARG A 339 10.57 -24.40 -4.16
C ARG A 339 10.36 -24.31 -5.67
N GLY A 340 9.09 -24.17 -6.08
CA GLY A 340 8.68 -24.29 -7.49
C GLY A 340 8.79 -23.00 -8.31
N CYS A 341 8.74 -21.80 -7.68
CA CYS A 341 8.71 -20.52 -8.37
C CYS A 341 10.03 -19.74 -8.18
N PRO A 342 11.03 -19.88 -9.07
CA PRO A 342 12.37 -19.35 -8.86
C PRO A 342 12.47 -17.83 -8.82
N LYS A 343 11.51 -17.11 -9.41
CA LYS A 343 11.48 -15.63 -9.46
C LYS A 343 10.73 -14.98 -8.30
N LEU A 344 10.18 -15.76 -7.37
CA LEU A 344 9.39 -15.24 -6.25
C LEU A 344 10.24 -14.34 -5.34
N GLN A 345 9.81 -13.08 -5.20
CA GLN A 345 10.50 -12.03 -4.43
C GLN A 345 9.61 -11.38 -3.37
N SER A 346 8.29 -11.49 -3.51
CA SER A 346 7.32 -10.86 -2.62
C SER A 346 6.26 -11.86 -2.17
N VAL A 347 6.12 -12.00 -0.85
CA VAL A 347 5.14 -12.90 -0.22
C VAL A 347 4.37 -12.14 0.84
N LEU A 348 3.03 -12.24 0.79
CA LEU A 348 2.11 -11.99 1.90
C LEU A 348 1.31 -13.28 2.10
N TYR A 349 1.38 -13.84 3.29
CA TYR A 349 0.75 -15.12 3.58
C TYR A 349 0.03 -15.10 4.92
N PHE A 350 -1.27 -15.34 4.88
CA PHE A 350 -2.08 -15.56 6.07
C PHE A 350 -2.22 -17.07 6.28
N CYS A 351 -2.02 -17.55 7.50
CA CYS A 351 -2.17 -18.95 7.86
C CYS A 351 -2.61 -19.10 9.31
N ARG A 352 -3.03 -20.31 9.70
CA ARG A 352 -3.39 -20.60 11.08
C ARG A 352 -2.19 -20.92 11.95
N GLN A 353 -1.17 -21.52 11.37
CA GLN A 353 0.01 -22.00 12.10
C GLN A 353 1.24 -22.03 11.19
N MET A 354 2.41 -21.89 11.78
CA MET A 354 3.70 -21.92 11.11
C MET A 354 4.72 -22.67 11.99
N SER A 355 5.74 -23.25 11.37
CA SER A 355 6.86 -23.86 12.07
C SER A 355 8.19 -23.19 11.72
N ASN A 356 9.16 -23.27 12.62
CA ASN A 356 10.54 -22.85 12.35
C ASN A 356 11.13 -23.62 11.16
N SER A 357 10.80 -24.89 11.02
CA SER A 357 11.28 -25.73 9.91
C SER A 357 10.79 -25.23 8.55
N ALA A 358 9.55 -24.76 8.46
CA ALA A 358 9.01 -24.18 7.23
C ALA A 358 9.69 -22.83 6.92
N LEU A 359 9.88 -21.96 7.91
CA LEU A 359 10.61 -20.70 7.74
C LEU A 359 12.06 -20.93 7.29
N PHE A 360 12.77 -21.93 7.83
CA PHE A 360 14.09 -22.35 7.34
C PHE A 360 14.05 -22.80 5.87
N ALA A 361 13.04 -23.58 5.50
CA ALA A 361 12.89 -24.03 4.12
C ALA A 361 12.63 -22.85 3.16
N ILE A 362 11.80 -21.88 3.56
CA ILE A 362 11.53 -20.66 2.79
C ILE A 362 12.83 -19.86 2.61
N ALA A 363 13.56 -19.58 3.69
CA ALA A 363 14.79 -18.80 3.68
C ALA A 363 15.84 -19.41 2.73
N ARG A 364 16.03 -20.72 2.78
CA ARG A 364 17.00 -21.44 1.92
C ARG A 364 16.60 -21.46 0.45
N ASN A 365 15.30 -21.60 0.17
CA ASN A 365 14.83 -21.68 -1.21
C ASN A 365 14.69 -20.29 -1.88
N ARG A 366 14.47 -19.23 -1.09
CA ARG A 366 14.21 -17.87 -1.62
C ARG A 366 15.12 -16.80 -0.98
N PRO A 367 16.45 -16.88 -1.13
CA PRO A 367 17.37 -15.87 -0.58
C PRO A 367 17.22 -14.49 -1.24
N ASN A 368 16.53 -14.40 -2.38
CA ASN A 368 16.25 -13.17 -3.13
C ASN A 368 14.95 -12.47 -2.71
N LEU A 369 14.30 -12.89 -1.62
CA LEU A 369 13.11 -12.21 -1.11
C LEU A 369 13.41 -10.75 -0.76
N THR A 370 12.55 -9.85 -1.26
CA THR A 370 12.57 -8.42 -0.96
C THR A 370 11.43 -8.03 -0.01
N CYS A 371 10.36 -8.84 0.01
CA CYS A 371 9.19 -8.64 0.86
C CYS A 371 8.74 -9.99 1.42
N PHE A 372 8.71 -10.12 2.75
CA PHE A 372 8.15 -11.27 3.43
C PHE A 372 7.20 -10.79 4.53
N ARG A 373 5.92 -11.07 4.35
CA ARG A 373 4.86 -10.69 5.30
C ARG A 373 4.09 -11.94 5.68
N LEU A 374 4.29 -12.40 6.90
CA LEU A 374 3.56 -13.50 7.50
C LEU A 374 2.53 -12.95 8.49
N CYS A 375 1.32 -13.45 8.44
CA CYS A 375 0.28 -13.17 9.42
C CYS A 375 -0.33 -14.51 9.87
N ILE A 376 -0.11 -14.86 11.12
CA ILE A 376 -0.73 -16.02 11.76
C ILE A 376 -2.03 -15.52 12.41
N ILE A 377 -3.15 -16.21 12.17
CA ILE A 377 -4.48 -15.78 12.63
C ILE A 377 -4.52 -15.72 14.17
N GLU A 378 -3.90 -16.67 14.84
CA GLU A 378 -3.60 -16.58 16.28
C GLU A 378 -2.23 -15.93 16.46
N PRO A 379 -2.15 -14.62 16.73
CA PRO A 379 -0.92 -13.86 16.58
C PRO A 379 0.18 -14.20 17.59
N GLN A 380 -0.13 -14.96 18.63
CA GLN A 380 0.83 -15.45 19.64
C GLN A 380 1.07 -16.97 19.55
N ALA A 381 0.62 -17.61 18.45
CA ALA A 381 0.85 -19.04 18.28
C ALA A 381 2.35 -19.36 18.15
N PRO A 382 2.87 -20.32 18.94
CA PRO A 382 4.25 -20.79 18.81
C PRO A 382 4.41 -21.68 17.56
N ASP A 383 5.62 -22.15 17.33
CA ASP A 383 5.88 -23.29 16.44
C ASP A 383 4.99 -24.46 16.83
N TYR A 384 4.07 -24.85 15.96
CA TYR A 384 3.06 -25.87 16.29
C TYR A 384 3.66 -27.29 16.41
N LEU A 385 4.91 -27.51 15.98
CA LEU A 385 5.61 -28.80 16.09
C LEU A 385 6.45 -28.90 17.37
N THR A 386 7.11 -27.80 17.76
CA THR A 386 8.07 -27.79 18.87
C THR A 386 7.59 -27.02 20.09
N PHE A 387 6.53 -26.19 19.93
CA PHE A 387 6.03 -25.25 20.93
C PHE A 387 7.04 -24.19 21.35
N GLU A 388 8.10 -23.99 20.56
CA GLU A 388 9.10 -22.95 20.77
C GLU A 388 8.69 -21.64 20.07
N PRO A 389 9.27 -20.48 20.46
CA PRO A 389 9.13 -19.25 19.70
C PRO A 389 9.57 -19.39 18.25
N LEU A 390 8.98 -18.61 17.36
CA LEU A 390 9.35 -18.56 15.94
C LEU A 390 10.61 -17.71 15.65
N ASP A 391 11.35 -17.33 16.69
CA ASP A 391 12.54 -16.48 16.60
C ASP A 391 13.60 -17.03 15.65
N ALA A 392 13.89 -18.32 15.74
CA ALA A 392 14.91 -18.97 14.92
C ALA A 392 14.52 -18.99 13.43
N GLY A 393 13.24 -19.23 13.14
CA GLY A 393 12.71 -19.23 11.78
C GLY A 393 12.79 -17.85 11.12
N PHE A 394 12.33 -16.80 11.80
CA PHE A 394 12.47 -15.42 11.30
C PHE A 394 13.94 -14.97 11.30
N GLY A 395 14.74 -15.43 12.27
CA GLY A 395 16.19 -15.23 12.25
C GLY A 395 16.81 -15.74 10.95
N ALA A 396 16.46 -16.95 10.52
CA ALA A 396 16.93 -17.51 9.25
C ALA A 396 16.45 -16.69 8.03
N ILE A 397 15.21 -16.18 8.03
CA ILE A 397 14.73 -15.30 6.95
C ILE A 397 15.64 -14.07 6.81
N VAL A 398 15.93 -13.34 7.90
CA VAL A 398 16.75 -12.12 7.84
C VAL A 398 18.24 -12.41 7.61
N GLU A 399 18.71 -13.60 8.02
CA GLU A 399 20.07 -14.04 7.79
C GLU A 399 20.35 -14.43 6.34
N HIS A 400 19.40 -15.07 5.66
CA HIS A 400 19.59 -15.53 4.28
C HIS A 400 19.08 -14.53 3.24
N CYS A 401 17.98 -13.82 3.51
CA CYS A 401 17.37 -12.90 2.54
C CYS A 401 17.97 -11.49 2.64
N LYS A 402 19.18 -11.29 2.12
CA LYS A 402 19.94 -10.02 2.24
C LYS A 402 19.32 -8.83 1.51
N GLU A 403 18.43 -9.08 0.54
CA GLU A 403 17.70 -8.03 -0.20
C GLU A 403 16.38 -7.62 0.46
N LEU A 404 16.08 -8.17 1.65
CA LEU A 404 14.82 -7.95 2.33
C LEU A 404 14.64 -6.46 2.71
N ARG A 405 13.54 -5.87 2.21
CA ARG A 405 13.16 -4.47 2.42
C ARG A 405 11.90 -4.32 3.26
N ARG A 406 11.01 -5.32 3.22
CA ARG A 406 9.75 -5.31 3.97
C ARG A 406 9.56 -6.62 4.71
N LEU A 407 9.30 -6.51 6.01
CA LEU A 407 9.09 -7.65 6.88
C LEU A 407 7.85 -7.40 7.75
N SER A 408 6.96 -8.38 7.84
CA SER A 408 5.92 -8.41 8.87
C SER A 408 6.05 -9.69 9.66
N LEU A 409 6.03 -9.55 10.99
CA LEU A 409 6.20 -10.62 11.96
C LEU A 409 4.85 -11.03 12.53
N SER A 410 4.67 -12.31 12.79
CA SER A 410 3.51 -12.87 13.48
C SER A 410 3.88 -14.20 14.14
N GLY A 411 3.16 -14.59 15.18
CA GLY A 411 3.41 -15.77 16.00
C GLY A 411 4.06 -15.41 17.33
N PHE A 412 4.29 -16.41 18.18
CA PHE A 412 5.00 -16.21 19.43
C PHE A 412 6.47 -15.86 19.17
N LEU A 413 6.87 -14.64 19.55
CA LEU A 413 8.18 -14.05 19.29
C LEU A 413 8.70 -13.36 20.53
N THR A 414 9.97 -13.58 20.87
CA THR A 414 10.68 -12.96 21.99
C THR A 414 11.57 -11.80 21.53
N ASP A 415 12.29 -11.16 22.43
CA ASP A 415 13.27 -10.12 22.08
C ASP A 415 14.39 -10.65 21.16
N ARG A 416 14.62 -11.95 21.13
CA ARG A 416 15.65 -12.59 20.31
C ARG A 416 15.43 -12.38 18.80
N VAL A 417 14.19 -12.37 18.32
CA VAL A 417 13.92 -12.11 16.89
C VAL A 417 14.40 -10.71 16.49
N PHE A 418 14.27 -9.73 17.37
CA PHE A 418 14.69 -8.36 17.10
C PHE A 418 16.21 -8.21 17.10
N GLU A 419 16.93 -9.01 17.89
CA GLU A 419 18.40 -9.09 17.81
C GLU A 419 18.84 -9.64 16.44
N TYR A 420 18.20 -10.68 15.92
CA TYR A 420 18.45 -11.17 14.55
C TYR A 420 18.19 -10.08 13.51
N ILE A 421 17.06 -9.37 13.62
CA ILE A 421 16.68 -8.29 12.68
C ILE A 421 17.72 -7.17 12.73
N GLY A 422 18.07 -6.66 13.91
CA GLY A 422 19.06 -5.59 14.09
C GLY A 422 20.44 -5.98 13.55
N THR A 423 20.81 -7.25 13.67
CA THR A 423 22.11 -7.76 13.23
C THR A 423 22.16 -7.93 11.70
N HIS A 424 21.12 -8.52 11.09
CA HIS A 424 21.19 -9.02 9.71
C HIS A 424 20.39 -8.20 8.68
N ALA A 425 19.31 -7.50 9.10
CA ALA A 425 18.38 -6.87 8.15
C ALA A 425 18.79 -5.41 7.79
N LYS A 426 20.01 -5.21 7.30
CA LYS A 426 20.57 -3.86 7.05
C LYS A 426 19.85 -3.06 5.93
N ARG A 427 19.17 -3.74 5.00
CA ARG A 427 18.41 -3.12 3.91
C ARG A 427 16.92 -2.97 4.21
N LEU A 428 16.49 -3.35 5.42
CA LEU A 428 15.08 -3.29 5.82
C LEU A 428 14.60 -1.84 5.83
N GLU A 429 13.57 -1.54 5.04
CA GLU A 429 12.98 -0.21 4.91
C GLU A 429 11.65 -0.10 5.69
N MET A 430 10.93 -1.21 5.86
CA MET A 430 9.65 -1.27 6.57
C MET A 430 9.58 -2.52 7.43
N LEU A 431 9.20 -2.34 8.69
CA LEU A 431 8.93 -3.42 9.64
C LEU A 431 7.55 -3.22 10.25
N SER A 432 6.72 -4.25 10.21
CA SER A 432 5.45 -4.32 10.94
C SER A 432 5.52 -5.42 11.99
N ILE A 433 5.16 -5.08 13.22
CA ILE A 433 5.25 -5.94 14.39
C ILE A 433 3.91 -5.93 15.10
N ALA A 434 3.39 -7.10 15.44
CA ALA A 434 2.22 -7.22 16.29
C ALA A 434 2.39 -8.37 17.30
N PHE A 435 1.99 -8.13 18.57
CA PHE A 435 1.98 -9.12 19.65
C PHE A 435 3.33 -9.80 19.89
N ALA A 436 4.45 -9.07 19.78
CA ALA A 436 5.79 -9.64 19.81
C ALA A 436 6.73 -8.88 20.74
N GLY A 437 7.74 -9.61 21.27
CA GLY A 437 8.76 -9.09 22.19
C GLY A 437 8.36 -9.22 23.64
N ASP A 438 9.39 -9.13 24.50
CA ASP A 438 9.26 -9.26 25.96
C ASP A 438 9.57 -7.93 26.67
N SER A 439 10.35 -7.04 26.04
CA SER A 439 10.84 -5.82 26.67
C SER A 439 11.25 -4.73 25.65
N ASP A 440 11.58 -3.54 26.16
CA ASP A 440 12.12 -2.41 25.38
C ASP A 440 13.43 -2.73 24.64
N LEU A 441 14.17 -3.78 25.03
CA LEU A 441 15.42 -4.18 24.40
C LEU A 441 15.21 -4.65 22.95
N GLY A 442 14.09 -5.30 22.69
CA GLY A 442 13.74 -5.72 21.33
C GLY A 442 13.68 -4.53 20.38
N LEU A 443 12.90 -3.51 20.71
CA LEU A 443 12.79 -2.32 19.87
C LEU A 443 14.12 -1.55 19.76
N HIS A 444 14.90 -1.50 20.84
CA HIS A 444 16.24 -0.90 20.81
C HIS A 444 17.15 -1.59 19.80
N SER A 445 17.17 -2.92 19.76
CA SER A 445 17.98 -3.71 18.81
C SER A 445 17.62 -3.38 17.36
N VAL A 446 16.33 -3.23 17.03
CA VAL A 446 15.87 -2.86 15.68
C VAL A 446 16.30 -1.43 15.33
N LEU A 447 16.02 -0.46 16.21
CA LEU A 447 16.28 0.94 15.91
C LEU A 447 17.78 1.25 15.81
N SER A 448 18.62 0.57 16.59
CA SER A 448 20.09 0.72 16.52
C SER A 448 20.72 -0.04 15.36
N GLY A 449 20.13 -1.16 14.94
CA GLY A 449 20.73 -2.07 13.96
C GLY A 449 20.28 -1.91 12.53
N CYS A 450 19.05 -1.40 12.27
CA CYS A 450 18.47 -1.30 10.92
C CYS A 450 18.70 0.08 10.30
N ASP A 451 19.83 0.30 9.63
CA ASP A 451 20.23 1.60 9.09
C ASP A 451 19.26 2.15 8.02
N SER A 452 18.67 1.27 7.23
CA SER A 452 17.78 1.63 6.12
C SER A 452 16.31 1.82 6.52
N LEU A 453 15.96 1.58 7.81
CA LEU A 453 14.58 1.60 8.26
C LEU A 453 13.94 2.98 8.08
N ARG A 454 12.81 3.02 7.38
CA ARG A 454 12.06 4.23 7.04
C ARG A 454 10.67 4.25 7.64
N LYS A 455 10.09 3.08 7.86
CA LYS A 455 8.74 2.92 8.37
C LYS A 455 8.69 1.80 9.39
N LEU A 456 8.11 2.10 10.56
CA LEU A 456 7.93 1.13 11.63
C LEU A 456 6.49 1.19 12.12
N GLU A 457 5.85 0.04 12.17
CA GLU A 457 4.47 -0.14 12.62
C GLU A 457 4.46 -1.18 13.73
N ILE A 458 3.97 -0.79 14.90
CA ILE A 458 3.96 -1.61 16.11
C ILE A 458 2.55 -1.63 16.68
N ARG A 459 2.08 -2.83 17.04
CA ARG A 459 0.76 -3.03 17.63
C ARG A 459 0.81 -4.07 18.73
N ASP A 460 0.14 -3.80 19.85
CA ASP A 460 -0.03 -4.74 20.97
C ASP A 460 1.31 -5.37 21.43
N CYS A 461 2.35 -4.55 21.56
CA CYS A 461 3.69 -4.94 22.00
C CYS A 461 4.05 -4.28 23.33
N PRO A 462 4.93 -4.89 24.15
CA PRO A 462 5.30 -4.37 25.45
C PRO A 462 6.24 -3.14 25.41
N PHE A 463 6.58 -2.66 24.20
CA PHE A 463 7.50 -1.55 24.01
C PHE A 463 6.97 -0.25 24.61
N GLY A 464 7.80 0.43 25.39
CA GLY A 464 7.41 1.59 26.18
C GLY A 464 8.33 2.81 26.00
N ASP A 465 8.31 3.66 27.00
CA ASP A 465 9.00 4.96 27.02
C ASP A 465 10.49 4.85 26.77
N LYS A 466 11.15 3.84 27.36
CA LYS A 466 12.61 3.66 27.22
C LYS A 466 12.99 3.34 25.78
N ALA A 467 12.24 2.45 25.13
CA ALA A 467 12.47 2.10 23.73
C ALA A 467 12.26 3.30 22.81
N LEU A 468 11.19 4.07 23.04
CA LEU A 468 10.85 5.26 22.25
C LEU A 468 11.93 6.36 22.38
N LEU A 469 12.42 6.62 23.59
CA LEU A 469 13.31 7.75 23.88
C LEU A 469 14.81 7.42 23.72
N ALA A 470 15.21 6.15 23.79
CA ALA A 470 16.61 5.74 23.67
C ALA A 470 17.23 6.01 22.29
N ASN A 471 16.41 6.00 21.23
CA ASN A 471 16.87 6.09 19.84
C ASN A 471 16.21 7.24 19.06
N VAL A 472 15.97 8.37 19.72
CA VAL A 472 15.26 9.51 19.11
C VAL A 472 15.90 10.02 17.80
N ALA A 473 17.24 10.00 17.71
CA ALA A 473 17.95 10.40 16.51
C ALA A 473 17.58 9.54 15.28
N LYS A 474 17.22 8.27 15.48
CA LYS A 474 16.76 7.39 14.40
C LYS A 474 15.41 7.84 13.85
N LEU A 475 14.52 8.35 14.68
CA LEU A 475 13.20 8.82 14.28
C LEU A 475 13.29 10.00 13.30
N GLU A 476 14.33 10.86 13.39
CA GLU A 476 14.55 11.93 12.40
C GLU A 476 14.79 11.43 10.96
N THR A 477 15.37 10.24 10.83
CA THR A 477 15.67 9.63 9.53
C THR A 477 14.52 8.80 8.98
N MET A 478 13.57 8.44 9.82
CA MET A 478 12.40 7.66 9.46
C MET A 478 11.33 8.52 8.77
N ARG A 479 10.53 7.90 7.93
CA ARG A 479 9.35 8.52 7.33
C ARG A 479 8.21 8.60 8.34
N SER A 480 7.97 7.49 9.07
CA SER A 480 6.94 7.41 10.09
C SER A 480 7.18 6.27 11.06
N LEU A 481 6.72 6.48 12.30
CA LEU A 481 6.51 5.48 13.32
C LEU A 481 5.03 5.49 13.70
N TRP A 482 4.40 4.32 13.73
CA TRP A 482 3.08 4.09 14.29
C TRP A 482 3.17 3.12 15.45
N MET A 483 2.56 3.45 16.57
CA MET A 483 2.41 2.55 17.71
C MET A 483 0.94 2.56 18.16
N SER A 484 0.37 1.38 18.42
CA SER A 484 -0.99 1.20 18.93
C SER A 484 -0.98 0.19 20.07
N SER A 485 -1.70 0.46 21.16
CA SER A 485 -1.79 -0.45 22.32
C SER A 485 -0.42 -0.91 22.81
N CYS A 486 0.51 0.03 22.96
CA CYS A 486 1.85 -0.18 23.49
C CYS A 486 2.00 0.48 24.88
N SER A 487 3.11 0.19 25.59
CA SER A 487 3.37 0.72 26.95
C SER A 487 3.97 2.14 26.93
N VAL A 488 3.57 2.99 25.98
CA VAL A 488 4.07 4.36 25.84
C VAL A 488 3.19 5.32 26.63
N SER A 489 3.84 6.15 27.50
CA SER A 489 3.14 7.17 28.27
C SER A 489 2.95 8.48 27.50
N PHE A 490 1.91 9.23 27.89
CA PHE A 490 1.68 10.58 27.36
C PHE A 490 2.85 11.53 27.68
N GLY A 491 3.48 11.36 28.85
CA GLY A 491 4.69 12.10 29.24
C GLY A 491 5.86 11.88 28.30
N ALA A 492 6.10 10.63 27.88
CA ALA A 492 7.14 10.31 26.89
C ALA A 492 6.85 10.94 25.52
N CYS A 493 5.59 10.95 25.07
CA CYS A 493 5.19 11.63 23.84
C CYS A 493 5.47 13.14 23.88
N LYS A 494 5.13 13.80 24.99
CA LYS A 494 5.47 15.22 25.22
C LYS A 494 6.98 15.46 25.19
N LEU A 495 7.75 14.62 25.89
CA LEU A 495 9.19 14.73 25.93
C LEU A 495 9.79 14.55 24.52
N LEU A 496 9.35 13.54 23.78
CA LEU A 496 9.76 13.32 22.39
C LEU A 496 9.50 14.57 21.52
N SER A 497 8.31 15.15 21.61
CA SER A 497 7.95 16.35 20.86
C SER A 497 8.80 17.57 21.22
N GLN A 498 9.22 17.68 22.48
CA GLN A 498 10.14 18.75 22.94
C GLN A 498 11.57 18.54 22.44
N MET A 499 12.08 17.30 22.50
CA MET A 499 13.42 16.95 22.05
C MET A 499 13.60 17.06 20.55
N MET A 500 12.53 16.80 19.78
CA MET A 500 12.57 16.64 18.34
C MET A 500 11.58 17.58 17.62
N PRO A 501 11.84 18.89 17.57
CA PRO A 501 10.88 19.90 17.07
C PRO A 501 10.59 19.79 15.56
N ARG A 502 11.33 18.95 14.82
CA ARG A 502 11.08 18.65 13.40
C ARG A 502 10.16 17.44 13.18
N LEU A 503 9.87 16.71 14.24
CA LEU A 503 8.92 15.61 14.20
C LEU A 503 7.54 16.13 14.61
N ASN A 504 6.54 15.71 13.84
CA ASN A 504 5.15 15.81 14.28
C ASN A 504 4.84 14.58 15.13
N VAL A 505 4.40 14.80 16.35
CA VAL A 505 4.03 13.79 17.33
C VAL A 505 2.55 13.94 17.58
N GLU A 506 1.75 13.01 17.07
CA GLU A 506 0.30 12.97 17.20
C GLU A 506 -0.08 11.84 18.15
N VAL A 507 -0.72 12.20 19.27
CA VAL A 507 -1.33 11.24 20.19
C VAL A 507 -2.81 11.16 19.87
N ILE A 508 -3.27 9.97 19.55
CA ILE A 508 -4.65 9.67 19.17
C ILE A 508 -5.25 8.89 20.32
N ASP A 509 -6.25 9.47 20.98
CA ASP A 509 -6.94 8.84 22.08
C ASP A 509 -8.45 9.13 21.93
N GLU A 510 -9.20 8.08 21.60
CA GLU A 510 -10.66 8.13 21.42
C GLU A 510 -11.41 7.83 22.71
N ARG A 511 -10.69 7.56 23.80
CA ARG A 511 -11.30 7.30 25.10
C ARG A 511 -11.78 8.61 25.75
N ASP A 512 -13.02 8.66 26.15
CA ASP A 512 -13.67 9.79 26.82
C ASP A 512 -13.16 10.03 28.27
N CYS A 513 -11.87 9.91 28.54
CA CYS A 513 -11.31 10.11 29.87
C CYS A 513 -10.67 11.50 29.97
N SER A 514 -11.23 12.36 30.80
CA SER A 514 -10.62 13.65 31.20
C SER A 514 -9.22 13.46 31.80
N ASP A 515 -8.91 12.27 32.35
CA ASP A 515 -7.62 11.90 32.94
C ASP A 515 -6.61 11.31 31.95
N SER A 516 -7.01 11.01 30.70
CA SER A 516 -6.16 10.39 29.68
C SER A 516 -4.95 11.25 29.28
N LYS A 517 -4.98 12.55 29.58
CA LYS A 517 -3.89 13.50 29.31
C LYS A 517 -2.92 13.68 30.46
N ALA A 518 -2.99 12.88 31.52
CA ALA A 518 -2.00 12.87 32.59
C ALA A 518 -0.68 12.23 32.11
N ASP A 519 0.46 12.79 32.56
CA ASP A 519 1.80 12.39 32.07
C ASP A 519 2.11 10.89 32.27
N GLY A 520 1.51 10.23 33.26
CA GLY A 520 1.68 8.80 33.52
C GLY A 520 0.70 7.89 32.77
N CYS A 521 -0.31 8.43 32.08
CA CYS A 521 -1.27 7.61 31.34
C CYS A 521 -0.66 7.04 30.06
N LEU A 522 -0.96 5.77 29.77
CA LEU A 522 -0.59 5.15 28.50
C LEU A 522 -1.47 5.69 27.38
N VAL A 523 -0.84 5.99 26.24
CA VAL A 523 -1.56 6.46 25.04
C VAL A 523 -2.13 5.29 24.27
N GLU A 524 -3.32 5.48 23.67
CA GLU A 524 -3.94 4.45 22.84
C GLU A 524 -3.16 4.25 21.54
N LYS A 525 -2.89 5.35 20.81
CA LYS A 525 -2.17 5.33 19.55
C LYS A 525 -1.20 6.51 19.48
N LEU A 526 -0.03 6.27 18.90
CA LEU A 526 1.01 7.28 18.65
C LEU A 526 1.37 7.25 17.16
N TYR A 527 1.33 8.43 16.53
CA TYR A 527 1.82 8.61 15.17
C TYR A 527 2.92 9.67 15.12
N VAL A 528 4.11 9.27 14.71
CA VAL A 528 5.27 10.14 14.59
C VAL A 528 5.75 10.17 13.15
N TYR A 529 5.91 11.36 12.60
CA TYR A 529 6.44 11.55 11.25
C TYR A 529 7.15 12.90 11.12
N ARG A 530 8.10 12.96 10.19
CA ARG A 530 8.78 14.22 9.90
C ARG A 530 7.89 15.11 9.04
N THR A 531 7.77 16.39 9.42
CA THR A 531 7.03 17.38 8.64
C THR A 531 7.89 18.61 8.34
N VAL A 532 7.64 19.21 7.18
CA VAL A 532 8.12 20.55 6.78
C VAL A 532 6.95 21.48 6.45
N ALA A 533 5.71 20.98 6.57
CA ALA A 533 4.50 21.73 6.29
C ALA A 533 4.04 22.60 7.47
N GLY A 534 4.50 22.29 8.67
CA GLY A 534 3.95 22.83 9.91
C GLY A 534 2.77 22.01 10.45
N PRO A 535 1.95 22.57 11.35
CA PRO A 535 0.77 21.90 11.88
C PRO A 535 -0.22 21.51 10.79
N ARG A 536 -0.90 20.37 10.98
CA ARG A 536 -1.99 19.94 10.12
C ARG A 536 -3.18 20.91 10.23
N ILE A 537 -3.78 21.28 9.10
CA ILE A 537 -4.99 22.10 9.04
C ILE A 537 -6.27 21.25 9.05
N ASP A 538 -6.18 19.97 8.72
CA ASP A 538 -7.27 18.99 8.67
C ASP A 538 -7.24 18.03 9.88
N MET A 539 -6.66 18.44 10.99
CA MET A 539 -6.49 17.62 12.18
C MET A 539 -7.79 17.59 12.99
N PRO A 540 -8.35 16.41 13.29
CA PRO A 540 -9.54 16.29 14.13
C PRO A 540 -9.22 16.55 15.61
N ASP A 541 -10.28 16.84 16.39
CA ASP A 541 -10.16 17.26 17.79
C ASP A 541 -9.65 16.17 18.75
N PHE A 542 -9.81 14.90 18.38
CA PHE A 542 -9.33 13.76 19.16
C PHE A 542 -7.80 13.57 19.10
N ILE A 543 -7.09 14.32 18.27
CA ILE A 543 -5.63 14.25 18.16
C ILE A 543 -4.98 15.35 19.01
N TRP A 544 -4.08 14.97 19.90
CA TRP A 544 -3.24 15.90 20.61
C TRP A 544 -1.92 16.13 19.86
N THR A 545 -1.48 17.39 19.80
CA THR A 545 -0.14 17.79 19.37
C THR A 545 0.43 18.89 20.29
N MET A 546 1.76 19.04 20.28
CA MET A 546 2.44 20.07 21.09
C MET A 546 2.04 21.50 20.69
N ASP A 547 1.69 21.74 19.45
CA ASP A 547 1.30 23.08 18.98
C ASP A 547 -0.07 23.49 19.53
N GLN A 548 -1.01 22.55 19.65
CA GLN A 548 -2.29 22.79 20.31
C GLN A 548 -2.10 23.11 21.81
N ASP A 549 -1.24 22.38 22.49
CA ASP A 549 -0.95 22.63 23.91
C ASP A 549 -0.34 24.03 24.12
N ARG A 550 0.54 24.48 23.23
CA ARG A 550 1.09 25.86 23.23
C ARG A 550 0.01 26.91 22.97
N ALA A 551 -0.87 26.69 22.01
CA ALA A 551 -1.96 27.60 21.68
C ALA A 551 -2.96 27.72 22.83
N TYR A 552 -3.30 26.63 23.50
CA TYR A 552 -4.18 26.60 24.69
C TYR A 552 -3.56 27.36 25.86
N ARG A 553 -2.28 27.15 26.16
CA ARG A 553 -1.57 27.84 27.24
C ARG A 553 -1.39 29.34 26.98
N SER A 554 -1.24 29.75 25.73
CA SER A 554 -1.15 31.17 25.36
C SER A 554 -2.49 31.89 25.52
N ARG A 555 -3.61 31.24 25.22
CA ARG A 555 -4.97 31.81 25.44
C ARG A 555 -5.29 31.97 26.93
N ASN A 556 -4.93 31.01 27.75
CA ASN A 556 -5.19 31.09 29.20
C ASN A 556 -4.28 32.07 29.95
N ARG A 557 -3.10 32.39 29.42
CA ARG A 557 -2.22 33.45 29.98
C ARG A 557 -2.66 34.88 29.61
N LEU A 558 -3.57 35.04 28.68
CA LEU A 558 -4.15 36.34 28.31
C LEU A 558 -5.48 36.59 29.04
N SER A 559 -5.97 35.62 29.79
CA SER A 559 -7.20 35.70 30.60
C SER A 559 -6.94 35.80 32.11
N ASP A 560 -5.70 35.75 32.57
CA ASP A 560 -5.21 36.10 33.90
C ASP A 560 -4.47 37.48 33.83
#